data_63789e0478675574c5ccba59fbf43628
#
_entry.id   63789e0478675574c5ccba59fbf43628
#
_cell.length_a   1.000
_cell.length_b   1.000
_cell.length_c   1.000
_cell.angle_alpha   90.00
_cell.angle_beta   90.00
_cell.angle_gamma   90.00
#
_symmetry.space_group_name_H-M   'P 1'
#
loop_
_entity.id
_entity.type
_entity.pdbx_description
1 polymer ?
#
loop_
_entity_poly.entity_id
_entity_poly.type
_entity_poly.pdbx_seq_one_letter_code
_entity_poly.pdbx_strand_id
1 'polypeptide(L)'
;ITMMGVMSFWVGLMRIAEKAGIIEGLSRRMRPVLHFLFPDLPQEHPANEYIATNMIANVFGLGWAATPAGLKAMEALQERNLELCGQKGTSRKRGPDIATDEMCTFLIVNISSLQLIPVNIIAYRSQYGSVNPAAVVGPGLIATICSTAAAIIFCKLKKRC
;
A
#
# COMPACT_ATOMS: atom_id res chain seq x y z
N ILE A 1 -22.12 15.98 3.92
CA ILE A 1 -21.86 16.79 2.71
C ILE A 1 -20.38 17.17 2.63
N THR A 2 -19.78 17.75 3.68
CA THR A 2 -18.36 18.19 3.68
C THR A 2 -17.39 17.06 3.39
N MET A 3 -17.58 15.87 3.99
CA MET A 3 -16.75 14.70 3.75
C MET A 3 -16.84 14.21 2.32
N MET A 4 -18.05 14.16 1.74
CA MET A 4 -18.22 13.79 0.31
C MET A 4 -17.48 14.77 -0.60
N GLY A 5 -17.55 16.09 -0.31
CA GLY A 5 -16.83 17.10 -1.07
C GLY A 5 -15.32 16.92 -1.02
N VAL A 6 -14.74 16.73 0.18
CA VAL A 6 -13.31 16.51 0.36
C VAL A 6 -12.87 15.23 -0.35
N MET A 7 -13.61 14.14 -0.21
CA MET A 7 -13.30 12.87 -0.88
C MET A 7 -13.36 12.99 -2.41
N SER A 8 -14.43 13.63 -2.93
CA SER A 8 -14.58 13.84 -4.39
C SER A 8 -13.46 14.70 -4.96
N PHE A 9 -13.05 15.75 -4.25
CA PHE A 9 -11.92 16.60 -4.65
C PHE A 9 -10.63 15.80 -4.75
N TRP A 10 -10.30 15.00 -3.71
CA TRP A 10 -9.08 14.19 -3.70
C TRP A 10 -9.11 13.08 -4.75
N VAL A 11 -10.24 12.41 -4.95
CA VAL A 11 -10.39 11.40 -6.01
C VAL A 11 -10.22 12.05 -7.39
N GLY A 12 -10.77 13.24 -7.61
CA GLY A 12 -10.57 14.01 -8.83
C GLY A 12 -9.11 14.37 -9.07
N LEU A 13 -8.41 14.86 -8.03
CA LEU A 13 -6.99 15.19 -8.09
C LEU A 13 -6.13 13.97 -8.43
N MET A 14 -6.41 12.80 -7.82
CA MET A 14 -5.72 11.55 -8.14
C MET A 14 -5.96 11.11 -9.57
N ARG A 15 -7.17 11.24 -10.10
CA ARG A 15 -7.46 10.94 -11.52
C ARG A 15 -6.65 11.82 -12.47
N ILE A 16 -6.45 13.09 -12.11
CA ILE A 16 -5.60 14.01 -12.88
C ILE A 16 -4.14 13.57 -12.81
N ALA A 17 -3.63 13.22 -11.63
CA ALA A 17 -2.27 12.76 -11.43
C ALA A 17 -1.99 11.43 -12.17
N GLU A 18 -2.96 10.52 -12.21
CA GLU A 18 -2.91 9.28 -12.97
C GLU A 18 -2.82 9.55 -14.48
N LYS A 19 -3.72 10.39 -15.02
CA LYS A 19 -3.70 10.78 -16.43
C LYS A 19 -2.46 11.59 -16.84
N ALA A 20 -1.87 12.32 -15.91
CA ALA A 20 -0.62 13.05 -16.12
C ALA A 20 0.64 12.16 -16.09
N GLY A 21 0.50 10.84 -15.86
CA GLY A 21 1.63 9.90 -15.77
C GLY A 21 2.48 10.06 -14.51
N ILE A 22 2.04 10.88 -13.55
CA ILE A 22 2.78 11.11 -12.30
C ILE A 22 2.86 9.82 -11.48
N ILE A 23 1.76 9.05 -11.46
CA ILE A 23 1.69 7.77 -10.74
C ILE A 23 2.64 6.75 -11.36
N GLU A 24 2.72 6.67 -12.69
CA GLU A 24 3.68 5.79 -13.37
C GLU A 24 5.12 6.18 -13.08
N GLY A 25 5.46 7.46 -13.12
CA GLY A 25 6.77 7.97 -12.77
C GLY A 25 7.16 7.63 -11.33
N LEU A 26 6.23 7.81 -10.40
CA LEU A 26 6.43 7.50 -8.98
C LEU A 26 6.50 5.98 -8.73
N SER A 27 5.68 5.19 -9.41
CA SER A 27 5.71 3.73 -9.37
C SER A 27 7.07 3.20 -9.85
N ARG A 28 7.59 3.77 -10.94
CA ARG A 28 8.94 3.43 -11.43
C ARG A 28 10.03 3.71 -10.41
N ARG A 29 9.91 4.82 -9.67
CA ARG A 29 10.86 5.19 -8.61
C ARG A 29 10.73 4.33 -7.36
N MET A 30 9.58 3.71 -7.14
CA MET A 30 9.33 2.78 -6.03
C MET A 30 9.86 1.35 -6.29
N ARG A 31 10.25 1.01 -7.51
CA ARG A 31 10.80 -0.33 -7.84
C ARG A 31 11.87 -0.83 -6.87
N PRO A 32 12.90 -0.01 -6.48
CA PRO A 32 13.90 -0.48 -5.53
C PRO A 32 13.31 -0.80 -4.16
N VAL A 33 12.31 -0.03 -3.71
CA VAL A 33 11.60 -0.28 -2.44
C VAL A 33 10.79 -1.57 -2.53
N LEU A 34 10.09 -1.78 -3.65
CA LEU A 34 9.34 -3.01 -3.89
C LEU A 34 10.25 -4.24 -3.94
N HIS A 35 11.38 -4.16 -4.63
CA HIS A 35 12.35 -5.25 -4.66
C HIS A 35 12.95 -5.56 -3.28
N PHE A 36 13.15 -4.53 -2.45
CA PHE A 36 13.59 -4.72 -1.06
C PHE A 36 12.52 -5.40 -0.20
N LEU A 37 11.24 -5.06 -0.39
CA LEU A 37 10.12 -5.63 0.37
C LEU A 37 9.72 -7.03 -0.15
N PHE A 38 9.74 -7.22 -1.48
CA PHE A 38 9.28 -8.42 -2.18
C PHE A 38 10.39 -9.02 -3.07
N PRO A 39 11.48 -9.52 -2.49
CA PRO A 39 12.61 -9.99 -3.28
C PRO A 39 12.29 -11.23 -4.14
N ASP A 40 11.27 -12.02 -3.77
CA ASP A 40 10.86 -13.23 -4.51
C ASP A 40 9.83 -12.94 -5.60
N LEU A 41 9.37 -11.68 -5.72
CA LEU A 41 8.44 -11.27 -6.77
C LEU A 41 9.23 -10.81 -8.01
N PRO A 42 9.00 -11.42 -9.21
CA PRO A 42 9.64 -10.98 -10.44
C PRO A 42 9.34 -9.51 -10.72
N GLN A 43 10.32 -8.76 -11.21
CA GLN A 43 10.18 -7.31 -11.43
C GLN A 43 9.11 -6.94 -12.47
N GLU A 44 8.85 -7.84 -13.42
CA GLU A 44 7.85 -7.63 -14.49
C GLU A 44 6.45 -8.13 -14.11
N HIS A 45 6.29 -8.69 -12.90
CA HIS A 45 5.00 -9.21 -12.47
C HIS A 45 3.98 -8.09 -12.25
N PRO A 46 2.73 -8.21 -12.77
CA PRO A 46 1.72 -7.14 -12.71
C PRO A 46 1.37 -6.74 -11.27
N ALA A 47 1.51 -7.63 -10.29
CA ALA A 47 1.32 -7.31 -8.88
C ALA A 47 2.18 -6.11 -8.41
N ASN A 48 3.39 -5.93 -8.97
CA ASN A 48 4.27 -4.81 -8.59
C ASN A 48 3.64 -3.44 -8.87
N GLU A 49 2.95 -3.31 -10.00
CA GLU A 49 2.28 -2.07 -10.38
C GLU A 49 1.10 -1.77 -9.44
N TYR A 50 0.28 -2.79 -9.15
CA TYR A 50 -0.84 -2.64 -8.23
C TYR A 50 -0.40 -2.36 -6.78
N ILE A 51 0.67 -3.03 -6.30
CA ILE A 51 1.25 -2.78 -4.99
C ILE A 51 1.79 -1.35 -4.92
N ALA A 52 2.55 -0.90 -5.96
CA ALA A 52 3.07 0.46 -6.02
C ALA A 52 1.94 1.49 -5.98
N THR A 53 0.91 1.31 -6.80
CA THR A 53 -0.25 2.21 -6.85
C THR A 53 -0.97 2.27 -5.50
N ASN A 54 -1.18 1.13 -4.85
CA ASN A 54 -1.77 1.07 -3.53
C ASN A 54 -0.93 1.80 -2.49
N MET A 55 0.39 1.57 -2.45
CA MET A 55 1.32 2.23 -1.52
C MET A 55 1.36 3.73 -1.75
N ILE A 56 1.41 4.18 -3.00
CA ILE A 56 1.39 5.60 -3.36
C ILE A 56 0.10 6.27 -2.88
N ALA A 57 -1.05 5.65 -3.14
CA ALA A 57 -2.34 6.16 -2.69
C ALA A 57 -2.41 6.26 -1.16
N ASN A 58 -1.89 5.28 -0.44
CA ASN A 58 -1.82 5.30 1.04
C ASN A 58 -0.89 6.41 1.54
N VAL A 59 0.28 6.61 0.93
CA VAL A 59 1.21 7.70 1.29
C VAL A 59 0.53 9.06 1.17
N PHE A 60 -0.31 9.26 0.16
CA PHE A 60 -1.11 10.49 0.01
C PHE A 60 -2.38 10.52 0.88
N GLY A 61 -2.59 9.53 1.75
CA GLY A 61 -3.75 9.48 2.65
C GLY A 61 -5.08 9.16 1.96
N LEU A 62 -5.03 8.58 0.77
CA LEU A 62 -6.18 8.27 -0.08
C LEU A 62 -6.62 6.81 0.07
N GLY A 63 -6.88 6.36 1.30
CA GLY A 63 -7.22 4.97 1.60
C GLY A 63 -8.33 4.39 0.72
N TRP A 64 -9.34 5.17 0.38
CA TRP A 64 -10.43 4.75 -0.51
C TRP A 64 -9.96 4.48 -1.95
N ALA A 65 -9.03 5.29 -2.47
CA ALA A 65 -8.44 5.06 -3.79
C ALA A 65 -7.42 3.92 -3.78
N ALA A 66 -6.80 3.65 -2.65
CA ALA A 66 -5.86 2.55 -2.47
C ALA A 66 -6.55 1.18 -2.50
N THR A 67 -7.80 1.07 -2.01
CA THR A 67 -8.51 -0.21 -1.87
C THR A 67 -8.64 -1.00 -3.17
N PRO A 68 -9.10 -0.44 -4.30
CA PRO A 68 -9.19 -1.18 -5.56
C PRO A 68 -7.83 -1.71 -6.05
N ALA A 69 -6.78 -0.90 -5.91
CA ALA A 69 -5.43 -1.32 -6.27
C ALA A 69 -4.91 -2.44 -5.35
N GLY A 70 -5.22 -2.35 -4.04
CA GLY A 70 -4.88 -3.39 -3.07
C GLY A 70 -5.56 -4.73 -3.35
N LEU A 71 -6.83 -4.71 -3.74
CA LEU A 71 -7.57 -5.92 -4.13
C LEU A 71 -6.95 -6.57 -5.37
N LYS A 72 -6.66 -5.79 -6.40
CA LYS A 72 -5.99 -6.29 -7.62
C LYS A 72 -4.57 -6.82 -7.33
N ALA A 73 -3.84 -6.19 -6.41
CA ALA A 73 -2.55 -6.69 -5.98
C ALA A 73 -2.67 -8.08 -5.34
N MET A 74 -3.64 -8.27 -4.45
CA MET A 74 -3.90 -9.57 -3.81
C MET A 74 -4.36 -10.63 -4.80
N GLU A 75 -5.21 -10.27 -5.75
CA GLU A 75 -5.67 -11.15 -6.83
C GLU A 75 -4.48 -11.64 -7.67
N ALA A 76 -3.63 -10.75 -8.16
CA ALA A 76 -2.45 -11.09 -8.92
C ALA A 76 -1.42 -11.94 -8.12
N LEU A 77 -1.28 -11.68 -6.82
CA LEU A 77 -0.45 -12.52 -5.94
C LEU A 77 -1.04 -13.91 -5.74
N GLN A 78 -2.37 -14.03 -5.67
CA GLN A 78 -3.05 -15.32 -5.57
C GLN A 78 -2.94 -16.12 -6.86
N GLU A 79 -3.11 -15.51 -8.03
CA GLU A 79 -2.90 -16.17 -9.33
C GLU A 79 -1.49 -16.76 -9.41
N ARG A 80 -0.47 -15.99 -9.03
CA ARG A 80 0.90 -16.48 -8.96
C ARG A 80 1.07 -17.64 -7.97
N ASN A 81 0.40 -17.60 -6.81
CA ASN A 81 0.43 -18.70 -5.86
C ASN A 81 -0.12 -19.99 -6.47
N LEU A 82 -1.24 -19.91 -7.19
CA LEU A 82 -1.86 -21.04 -7.88
C LEU A 82 -0.94 -21.61 -8.98
N GLU A 83 -0.31 -20.76 -9.78
CA GLU A 83 0.66 -21.17 -10.80
C GLU A 83 1.85 -21.93 -10.19
N LEU A 84 2.41 -21.41 -9.09
CA LEU A 84 3.52 -22.06 -8.38
C LEU A 84 3.13 -23.39 -7.72
N CYS A 85 1.89 -23.52 -7.24
CA CYS A 85 1.37 -24.76 -6.69
C CYS A 85 1.11 -25.83 -7.78
N GLY A 86 0.79 -25.41 -9.00
CA GLY A 86 0.58 -26.31 -10.15
C GLY A 86 1.86 -26.86 -10.77
N GLN A 87 3.02 -26.24 -10.52
CA GLN A 87 4.31 -26.68 -11.07
C GLN A 87 4.89 -27.84 -10.24
N LYS A 88 4.98 -29.05 -10.85
CA LYS A 88 5.66 -30.21 -10.28
C LYS A 88 7.16 -29.89 -10.11
N GLY A 89 7.61 -29.74 -8.89
CA GLY A 89 9.05 -29.53 -8.59
C GLY A 89 9.37 -28.31 -7.75
N THR A 90 8.43 -27.46 -7.47
CA THR A 90 8.65 -26.31 -6.58
C THR A 90 8.61 -26.77 -5.12
N SER A 91 9.67 -26.48 -4.35
CA SER A 91 9.79 -26.83 -2.90
C SER A 91 8.74 -26.18 -1.99
N ARG A 92 7.78 -25.45 -2.52
CA ARG A 92 6.67 -24.86 -1.75
C ARG A 92 5.65 -25.95 -1.41
N LYS A 93 5.81 -26.57 -0.25
CA LYS A 93 4.87 -27.55 0.35
C LYS A 93 3.56 -26.90 0.86
N ARG A 94 3.25 -25.67 0.48
CA ARG A 94 2.05 -24.95 0.94
C ARG A 94 0.93 -25.15 -0.09
N GLY A 95 -0.28 -25.45 0.40
CA GLY A 95 -1.46 -25.60 -0.46
C GLY A 95 -1.92 -24.25 -1.05
N PRO A 96 -2.78 -24.27 -2.09
CA PRO A 96 -3.30 -23.09 -2.77
C PRO A 96 -4.09 -22.15 -1.84
N ASP A 97 -4.61 -22.68 -0.74
CA ASP A 97 -5.41 -21.94 0.25
C ASP A 97 -4.55 -21.26 1.34
N ILE A 98 -3.23 -21.40 1.27
CA ILE A 98 -2.32 -20.80 2.25
C ILE A 98 -1.70 -19.53 1.66
N ALA A 99 -1.87 -18.41 2.39
CA ALA A 99 -1.29 -17.13 2.00
C ALA A 99 0.25 -17.20 1.88
N THR A 100 0.79 -16.64 0.83
CA THR A 100 2.24 -16.56 0.61
C THR A 100 2.88 -15.51 1.51
N ASP A 101 4.21 -15.58 1.65
CA ASP A 101 4.96 -14.60 2.44
C ASP A 101 4.86 -13.20 1.82
N GLU A 102 4.71 -13.10 0.49
CA GLU A 102 4.47 -11.85 -0.23
C GLU A 102 3.09 -11.27 0.10
N MET A 103 2.05 -12.10 0.13
CA MET A 103 0.70 -11.66 0.50
C MET A 103 0.67 -11.17 1.96
N CYS A 104 1.29 -11.90 2.87
CA CYS A 104 1.40 -11.50 4.27
C CYS A 104 2.19 -10.20 4.43
N THR A 105 3.32 -10.05 3.74
CA THR A 105 4.14 -8.83 3.77
C THR A 105 3.36 -7.64 3.24
N PHE A 106 2.65 -7.81 2.12
CA PHE A 106 1.81 -6.75 1.56
C PHE A 106 0.73 -6.29 2.54
N LEU A 107 0.01 -7.22 3.18
CA LEU A 107 -1.02 -6.89 4.16
C LEU A 107 -0.44 -6.17 5.38
N ILE A 108 0.66 -6.65 5.94
CA ILE A 108 1.30 -6.05 7.12
C ILE A 108 1.77 -4.62 6.81
N VAL A 109 2.43 -4.41 5.67
CA VAL A 109 2.90 -3.09 5.24
C VAL A 109 1.72 -2.16 4.93
N ASN A 110 0.67 -2.67 4.30
CA ASN A 110 -0.54 -1.90 3.99
C ASN A 110 -1.29 -1.46 5.25
N ILE A 111 -1.40 -2.34 6.25
CA ILE A 111 -2.02 -2.03 7.55
C ILE A 111 -1.19 -1.01 8.34
N SER A 112 0.14 -1.04 8.25
CA SER A 112 1.02 -0.08 8.93
C SER A 112 0.86 1.34 8.41
N SER A 113 0.29 1.49 7.21
CA SER A 113 -0.19 2.73 6.56
C SER A 113 0.73 3.94 6.73
N LEU A 114 1.82 3.99 5.98
CA LEU A 114 2.62 5.23 5.90
C LEU A 114 1.81 6.32 5.21
N GLN A 115 1.34 7.31 5.97
CA GLN A 115 0.60 8.45 5.45
C GLN A 115 1.39 9.75 5.67
N LEU A 116 1.66 10.48 4.60
CA LEU A 116 2.24 11.83 4.69
C LEU A 116 1.20 12.85 5.11
N ILE A 117 -0.01 12.71 4.60
CA ILE A 117 -1.11 13.63 4.87
C ILE A 117 -2.32 12.82 5.35
N PRO A 118 -2.65 12.82 6.66
CA PRO A 118 -3.82 12.15 7.18
C PRO A 118 -5.10 12.95 6.89
N VAL A 119 -5.49 13.00 5.59
CA VAL A 119 -6.59 13.84 5.07
C VAL A 119 -7.88 13.64 5.86
N ASN A 120 -8.24 12.41 6.18
CA ASN A 120 -9.45 12.08 6.92
C ASN A 120 -9.45 12.70 8.33
N ILE A 121 -8.31 12.59 9.04
CA ILE A 121 -8.19 13.14 10.41
C ILE A 121 -8.24 14.66 10.37
N ILE A 122 -7.58 15.28 9.41
CA ILE A 122 -7.62 16.75 9.23
C ILE A 122 -9.04 17.20 8.95
N ALA A 123 -9.77 16.52 8.07
CA ALA A 123 -11.15 16.84 7.73
C ALA A 123 -12.08 16.70 8.95
N TYR A 124 -11.97 15.62 9.73
CA TYR A 124 -12.73 15.46 10.98
C TYR A 124 -12.41 16.56 11.98
N ARG A 125 -11.14 16.85 12.23
CA ARG A 125 -10.74 17.93 13.16
C ARG A 125 -11.27 19.28 12.73
N SER A 126 -11.26 19.59 11.44
CA SER A 126 -11.86 20.80 10.89
C SER A 126 -13.36 20.85 11.12
N GLN A 127 -14.06 19.75 10.91
CA GLN A 127 -15.51 19.63 11.08
C GLN A 127 -15.95 19.83 12.54
N TYR A 128 -15.13 19.38 13.50
CA TYR A 128 -15.39 19.55 14.94
C TYR A 128 -14.80 20.83 15.54
N GLY A 129 -14.47 21.84 14.71
CA GLY A 129 -14.09 23.17 15.16
C GLY A 129 -12.69 23.27 15.78
N SER A 130 -11.76 22.37 15.41
CA SER A 130 -10.38 22.48 15.88
C SER A 130 -9.74 23.77 15.38
N VAL A 131 -9.09 24.53 16.25
CA VAL A 131 -8.38 25.79 15.94
C VAL A 131 -7.25 25.54 14.94
N ASN A 132 -6.58 24.38 15.01
CA ASN A 132 -5.54 23.99 14.07
C ASN A 132 -5.69 22.51 13.67
N PRO A 133 -6.50 22.21 12.63
CA PRO A 133 -6.73 20.84 12.16
C PRO A 133 -5.45 20.15 11.68
N ALA A 134 -4.51 20.90 11.09
CA ALA A 134 -3.28 20.37 10.52
C ALA A 134 -2.20 20.02 11.55
N ALA A 135 -2.35 20.42 12.81
CA ALA A 135 -1.36 20.14 13.86
C ALA A 135 -1.09 18.64 14.08
N VAL A 136 -2.00 17.75 13.65
CA VAL A 136 -1.84 16.30 13.73
C VAL A 136 -0.86 15.72 12.71
N VAL A 137 -0.50 16.45 11.66
CA VAL A 137 0.36 15.95 10.58
C VAL A 137 1.75 15.55 11.09
N GLY A 138 2.38 16.39 11.89
CA GLY A 138 3.72 16.10 12.43
C GLY A 138 3.76 14.85 13.32
N PRO A 139 2.99 14.79 14.40
CA PRO A 139 2.92 13.59 15.25
C PRO A 139 2.45 12.35 14.49
N GLY A 140 1.50 12.50 13.59
CA GLY A 140 0.98 11.42 12.76
C GLY A 140 2.04 10.83 11.84
N LEU A 141 2.87 11.68 11.22
CA LEU A 141 3.96 11.24 10.36
C LEU A 141 5.00 10.42 11.14
N ILE A 142 5.40 10.90 12.31
CA ILE A 142 6.35 10.18 13.18
C ILE A 142 5.78 8.81 13.58
N ALA A 143 4.52 8.77 14.00
CA ALA A 143 3.85 7.53 14.39
C ALA A 143 3.78 6.51 13.24
N THR A 144 3.41 6.95 12.03
CA THR A 144 3.31 6.07 10.86
C THR A 144 4.68 5.60 10.37
N ILE A 145 5.73 6.42 10.44
CA ILE A 145 7.11 6.01 10.16
C ILE A 145 7.56 4.92 11.14
N CYS A 146 7.35 5.10 12.44
CA CYS A 146 7.70 4.11 13.46
C CYS A 146 6.93 2.79 13.24
N SER A 147 5.62 2.87 12.97
CA SER A 147 4.79 1.70 12.69
C SER A 147 5.26 0.94 11.45
N THR A 148 5.53 1.66 10.36
CA THR A 148 6.01 1.05 9.11
C THR A 148 7.40 0.45 9.28
N ALA A 149 8.30 1.10 10.00
CA ALA A 149 9.63 0.54 10.30
C ALA A 149 9.50 -0.76 11.11
N ALA A 150 8.66 -0.79 12.14
CA ALA A 150 8.39 -2.00 12.92
C ALA A 150 7.81 -3.13 12.06
N ALA A 151 6.86 -2.81 11.17
CA ALA A 151 6.26 -3.75 10.24
C ALA A 151 7.31 -4.38 9.30
N ILE A 152 8.19 -3.57 8.72
CA ILE A 152 9.25 -4.03 7.83
C ILE A 152 10.26 -4.92 8.58
N ILE A 153 10.67 -4.51 9.77
CA ILE A 153 11.57 -5.30 10.62
C ILE A 153 10.95 -6.66 10.93
N PHE A 154 9.68 -6.68 11.35
CA PHE A 154 8.96 -7.92 11.63
C PHE A 154 8.90 -8.85 10.42
N CYS A 155 8.54 -8.33 9.23
CA CYS A 155 8.48 -9.12 8.00
C CYS A 155 9.86 -9.70 7.64
N LYS A 156 10.94 -8.94 7.82
CA LYS A 156 12.32 -9.40 7.53
C LYS A 156 12.79 -10.45 8.53
N LEU A 157 12.47 -10.30 9.80
CA LEU A 157 12.81 -11.29 10.82
C LEU A 157 12.07 -12.61 10.57
N LYS A 158 10.76 -12.54 10.30
CA LYS A 158 9.96 -13.74 10.03
C LYS A 158 10.42 -14.49 8.77
N LYS A 159 10.91 -13.79 7.75
CA LYS A 159 11.44 -14.41 6.53
C LYS A 159 12.78 -15.12 6.75
N ARG A 160 13.52 -14.79 7.81
CA ARG A 160 14.79 -15.44 8.19
C ARG A 160 14.61 -16.72 9.02
N CYS A 161 13.45 -16.89 9.67
CA CYS A 161 13.08 -18.10 10.41
C CYS A 161 12.33 -19.08 9.51
#